data_e228f499a7eac59af043c166a28c5693
#
_entry.id   e228f499a7eac59af043c166a28c5693
#
_cell.length_a   1.000
_cell.length_b   1.000
_cell.length_c   1.000
_cell.angle_alpha   90.00
_cell.angle_beta   90.00
_cell.angle_gamma   90.00
#
_symmetry.space_group_name_H-M   'P 1'
#
loop_
_entity.id
_entity.type
_entity.pdbx_description
1 polymer ?
#
loop_
_entity_poly.entity_id
_entity_poly.type
_entity_poly.pdbx_seq_one_letter_code
_entity_poly.pdbx_strand_id
1 'polypeptide(L)'
;GKYYWTLDGEFITEGGKKMPVTGDDGVTPVFKIENDTWYVSYDKEATWKECGPATGAAGDSFFSDVSTSEDGRWVYLTLADGETVLTLEMYKEFGIAFESLPELIMAGATAEIPFVLTGADDKSVVEAIAKGDWEAEAVMDGTEGGKIVVTAPAESSTGRVIVLLSDGESKTIMKTLTFVSGVMNVTTQSQEAAAVGGTVSFELETDL
;
A
#
# COMPACT_ATOMS: atom_id res chain seq x y z
N GLY A 1 9.94 28.35 -5.71
CA GLY A 1 10.08 29.67 -5.08
C GLY A 1 9.54 29.61 -3.67
N LYS A 2 10.11 30.42 -2.76
CA LYS A 2 9.58 30.54 -1.41
C LYS A 2 8.42 31.54 -1.40
N TYR A 3 7.33 31.20 -0.70
CA TYR A 3 6.17 32.08 -0.50
C TYR A 3 6.26 32.75 0.84
N TYR A 4 5.80 34.00 0.92
CA TYR A 4 5.84 34.82 2.13
C TYR A 4 4.48 35.45 2.37
N TRP A 5 4.11 35.60 3.64
CA TRP A 5 2.88 36.26 4.04
C TRP A 5 2.90 37.76 3.70
N THR A 6 1.78 38.25 3.15
CA THR A 6 1.55 39.66 2.89
C THR A 6 0.24 40.12 3.51
N LEU A 7 0.20 41.34 3.99
CA LEU A 7 -0.99 42.04 4.43
C LEU A 7 -1.07 43.38 3.66
N ASP A 8 -2.16 43.63 3.00
CA ASP A 8 -2.38 44.84 2.16
C ASP A 8 -1.28 45.10 1.13
N GLY A 9 -0.68 44.01 0.58
CA GLY A 9 0.40 44.05 -0.41
C GLY A 9 1.81 44.21 0.17
N GLU A 10 1.95 44.41 1.46
CA GLU A 10 3.22 44.51 2.17
C GLU A 10 3.61 43.16 2.81
N PHE A 11 4.92 42.84 2.81
CA PHE A 11 5.37 41.61 3.45
C PHE A 11 5.29 41.71 4.96
N ILE A 12 4.68 40.70 5.61
CA ILE A 12 4.76 40.56 7.06
C ILE A 12 6.21 40.21 7.43
N THR A 13 6.76 40.92 8.38
CA THR A 13 8.14 40.75 8.83
C THR A 13 8.20 40.50 10.34
N GLU A 14 9.09 39.62 10.78
CA GLU A 14 9.45 39.40 12.16
C GLU A 14 10.97 39.52 12.29
N GLY A 15 11.42 40.36 13.21
CA GLY A 15 12.86 40.64 13.38
C GLY A 15 13.55 41.17 12.12
N GLY A 16 12.82 41.89 11.24
CA GLY A 16 13.35 42.43 9.98
C GLY A 16 13.47 41.40 8.83
N LYS A 17 13.00 40.18 9.02
CA LYS A 17 12.96 39.14 7.99
C LYS A 17 11.52 38.85 7.57
N LYS A 18 11.31 38.59 6.26
CA LYS A 18 10.00 38.21 5.72
C LYS A 18 9.55 36.89 6.32
N MET A 19 8.29 36.82 6.76
CA MET A 19 7.69 35.62 7.34
C MET A 19 7.30 34.64 6.22
N PRO A 20 7.92 33.45 6.15
CA PRO A 20 7.57 32.47 5.13
C PRO A 20 6.21 31.82 5.42
N VAL A 21 5.48 31.42 4.37
CA VAL A 21 4.21 30.69 4.49
C VAL A 21 4.42 29.25 4.99
N THR A 22 5.55 28.65 4.63
CA THR A 22 5.97 27.34 5.12
C THR A 22 7.02 27.52 6.21
N GLY A 23 6.89 26.82 7.32
CA GLY A 23 7.98 26.69 8.29
C GLY A 23 9.23 26.12 7.62
N ASP A 24 10.37 26.30 8.23
CA ASP A 24 11.58 25.60 7.80
C ASP A 24 11.33 24.09 7.88
N ASP A 25 11.88 23.35 6.91
CA ASP A 25 11.83 21.88 6.92
C ASP A 25 12.32 21.39 8.29
N GLY A 26 11.52 20.54 8.93
CA GLY A 26 11.91 19.94 10.20
C GLY A 26 13.26 19.25 10.06
N VAL A 27 14.15 19.50 10.97
CA VAL A 27 15.47 18.83 10.99
C VAL A 27 15.28 17.48 11.67
N THR A 28 15.56 16.41 10.94
CA THR A 28 15.66 15.08 11.55
C THR A 28 16.90 15.05 12.44
N PRO A 29 16.77 14.79 13.74
CA PRO A 29 17.93 14.70 14.61
C PRO A 29 18.80 13.51 14.23
N VAL A 30 20.11 13.71 14.27
CA VAL A 30 21.10 12.67 14.08
C VAL A 30 21.76 12.38 15.42
N PHE A 31 21.92 11.11 15.75
CA PHE A 31 22.54 10.68 17.00
C PHE A 31 23.88 10.00 16.70
N LYS A 32 24.86 10.20 17.59
CA LYS A 32 26.11 9.45 17.62
C LYS A 32 26.52 9.10 19.04
N ILE A 33 27.34 8.07 19.15
CA ILE A 33 28.05 7.74 20.40
C ILE A 33 29.53 8.03 20.17
N GLU A 34 30.14 8.78 21.07
CA GLU A 34 31.56 9.03 21.06
C GLU A 34 32.07 9.07 22.52
N ASN A 35 33.12 8.31 22.82
CA ASN A 35 33.67 8.16 24.16
C ASN A 35 32.58 7.83 25.22
N ASP A 36 31.77 6.81 24.95
CA ASP A 36 30.70 6.33 25.83
C ASP A 36 29.65 7.40 26.20
N THR A 37 29.48 8.39 25.33
CA THR A 37 28.54 9.50 25.53
C THR A 37 27.66 9.66 24.29
N TRP A 38 26.34 9.81 24.53
CA TRP A 38 25.38 10.14 23.48
C TRP A 38 25.43 11.62 23.12
N TYR A 39 25.43 11.88 21.81
CA TYR A 39 25.32 13.22 21.24
C TYR A 39 24.17 13.26 20.25
N VAL A 40 23.47 14.40 20.19
CA VAL A 40 22.44 14.70 19.19
C VAL A 40 22.80 15.96 18.42
N SER A 41 22.57 15.93 17.12
CA SER A 41 22.65 17.08 16.23
C SER A 41 21.28 17.39 15.64
N TYR A 42 20.90 18.67 15.61
CA TYR A 42 19.69 19.18 14.98
C TYR A 42 20.00 20.03 13.73
N ASP A 43 21.24 20.08 13.29
CA ASP A 43 21.73 20.96 12.22
C ASP A 43 22.58 20.20 11.18
N LYS A 44 22.21 18.93 10.91
CA LYS A 44 22.89 18.04 9.95
C LYS A 44 24.37 17.83 10.29
N GLU A 45 24.64 17.51 11.54
CA GLU A 45 25.96 17.22 12.10
C GLU A 45 26.92 18.41 12.22
N ALA A 46 26.43 19.65 12.01
CA ALA A 46 27.27 20.84 12.14
C ALA A 46 27.63 21.12 13.59
N THR A 47 26.70 20.91 14.53
CA THR A 47 26.93 21.00 15.97
C THR A 47 26.37 19.79 16.71
N TRP A 48 27.00 19.43 17.81
CA TRP A 48 26.61 18.28 18.61
C TRP A 48 26.33 18.71 20.04
N LYS A 49 25.18 18.26 20.55
CA LYS A 49 24.79 18.46 21.94
C LYS A 49 24.94 17.14 22.68
N GLU A 50 25.63 17.17 23.81
CA GLU A 50 25.75 16.03 24.72
C GLU A 50 24.39 15.70 25.33
N CYS A 51 24.01 14.41 25.34
CA CYS A 51 22.77 13.88 25.89
C CYS A 51 22.98 13.09 27.18
N GLY A 52 24.22 12.68 27.45
CA GLY A 52 24.57 11.87 28.59
C GLY A 52 25.34 10.61 28.25
N PRO A 53 25.69 9.79 29.24
CA PRO A 53 26.47 8.58 29.02
C PRO A 53 25.69 7.58 28.14
N ALA A 54 26.40 6.97 27.19
CA ALA A 54 25.88 5.90 26.34
C ALA A 54 25.96 4.53 27.02
N THR A 55 26.78 4.45 28.06
CA THR A 55 26.85 3.30 28.95
C THR A 55 26.32 3.73 30.31
N GLY A 56 25.41 2.95 30.90
CA GLY A 56 24.99 3.18 32.28
C GLY A 56 26.19 3.10 33.24
N ALA A 57 26.10 3.79 34.36
CA ALA A 57 27.08 3.63 35.43
C ALA A 57 27.12 2.15 35.82
N ALA A 58 28.28 1.50 35.73
CA ALA A 58 28.48 0.06 35.99
C ALA A 58 27.94 -0.92 34.91
N GLY A 59 27.79 -0.50 33.64
CA GLY A 59 27.40 -1.39 32.53
C GLY A 59 25.91 -1.73 32.50
N ASP A 60 25.07 -0.96 33.16
CA ASP A 60 23.61 -1.13 33.11
C ASP A 60 23.08 -0.74 31.71
N SER A 61 22.14 -1.52 31.22
CA SER A 61 21.47 -1.25 29.97
C SER A 61 20.76 0.08 30.02
N PHE A 62 20.80 0.87 28.92
CA PHE A 62 20.02 2.10 28.79
C PHE A 62 18.50 1.82 28.89
N PHE A 63 18.09 0.64 28.49
CA PHE A 63 16.72 0.15 28.66
C PHE A 63 16.67 -0.94 29.74
N SER A 64 15.74 -0.79 30.68
CA SER A 64 15.45 -1.80 31.70
C SER A 64 14.54 -2.91 31.15
N ASP A 65 13.70 -2.61 30.17
CA ASP A 65 12.80 -3.56 29.50
C ASP A 65 12.55 -3.18 28.04
N VAL A 66 12.34 -4.20 27.22
CA VAL A 66 11.90 -4.08 25.81
C VAL A 66 10.80 -5.10 25.60
N SER A 67 9.59 -4.62 25.33
CA SER A 67 8.43 -5.46 25.05
C SER A 67 7.68 -5.01 23.81
N THR A 68 6.82 -5.87 23.29
CA THR A 68 5.96 -5.57 22.14
C THR A 68 4.50 -5.74 22.53
N SER A 69 3.62 -4.96 21.91
CA SER A 69 2.18 -5.16 22.03
C SER A 69 1.76 -6.54 21.50
N GLU A 70 0.65 -7.09 21.98
CA GLU A 70 0.11 -8.40 21.54
C GLU A 70 -0.20 -8.42 20.03
N ASP A 71 -0.61 -7.28 19.45
CA ASP A 71 -0.88 -7.11 18.03
C ASP A 71 0.39 -6.88 17.18
N GLY A 72 1.58 -6.81 17.83
CA GLY A 72 2.87 -6.55 17.17
C GLY A 72 3.00 -5.16 16.58
N ARG A 73 2.11 -4.22 16.92
CA ARG A 73 2.07 -2.86 16.35
C ARG A 73 3.02 -1.90 17.05
N TRP A 74 3.29 -2.12 18.33
CA TRP A 74 4.05 -1.22 19.17
C TRP A 74 5.23 -1.91 19.84
N VAL A 75 6.36 -1.22 19.91
CA VAL A 75 7.49 -1.56 20.77
C VAL A 75 7.52 -0.58 21.94
N TYR A 76 7.61 -1.11 23.12
CA TYR A 76 7.76 -0.37 24.36
C TYR A 76 9.21 -0.51 24.83
N LEU A 77 9.90 0.60 24.98
CA LEU A 77 11.26 0.67 25.50
C LEU A 77 11.20 1.35 26.86
N THR A 78 11.34 0.62 27.94
CA THR A 78 11.41 1.18 29.27
C THR A 78 12.83 1.58 29.57
N LEU A 79 13.04 2.85 29.91
CA LEU A 79 14.37 3.36 30.25
C LEU A 79 14.89 2.77 31.58
N ALA A 80 16.16 2.97 31.87
CA ALA A 80 16.81 2.46 33.07
C ALA A 80 16.23 3.05 34.39
N ASP A 81 15.47 4.15 34.33
CA ASP A 81 14.72 4.70 35.45
C ASP A 81 13.51 3.83 35.87
N GLY A 82 13.09 2.91 35.01
CA GLY A 82 11.95 2.00 35.23
C GLY A 82 10.58 2.68 35.15
N GLU A 83 10.51 3.97 34.87
CA GLU A 83 9.28 4.76 34.81
C GLU A 83 8.99 5.33 33.41
N THR A 84 10.04 5.75 32.71
CA THR A 84 9.91 6.32 31.36
C THR A 84 9.78 5.23 30.30
N VAL A 85 8.66 5.21 29.59
CA VAL A 85 8.40 4.29 28.48
C VAL A 85 8.34 5.06 27.17
N LEU A 86 9.23 4.70 26.23
CA LEU A 86 9.16 5.16 24.86
C LEU A 86 8.32 4.18 24.06
N THR A 87 7.31 4.68 23.36
CA THR A 87 6.42 3.88 22.52
C THR A 87 6.76 4.17 21.05
N LEU A 88 7.15 3.12 20.32
CA LEU A 88 7.48 3.19 18.90
C LEU A 88 6.50 2.35 18.09
N GLU A 89 5.91 2.93 17.06
CA GLU A 89 5.08 2.18 16.11
C GLU A 89 6.00 1.36 15.20
N MET A 90 5.75 0.04 15.15
CA MET A 90 6.43 -0.84 14.22
C MET A 90 5.85 -0.65 12.81
N TYR A 91 6.73 -0.40 11.84
CA TYR A 91 6.31 -0.39 10.45
C TYR A 91 5.86 -1.80 10.05
N LYS A 92 4.59 -1.92 9.68
CA LYS A 92 4.03 -3.12 9.07
C LYS A 92 3.74 -2.82 7.61
N GLU A 93 4.36 -3.58 6.73
CA GLU A 93 4.02 -3.51 5.32
C GLU A 93 2.53 -3.85 5.16
N PHE A 94 1.80 -3.02 4.42
CA PHE A 94 0.37 -3.21 4.17
C PHE A 94 0.13 -3.14 2.68
N GLY A 95 -0.47 -4.18 2.09
CA GLY A 95 -0.56 -4.27 0.65
C GLY A 95 -1.49 -5.34 0.12
N ILE A 96 -1.84 -5.18 -1.17
CA ILE A 96 -2.57 -6.16 -1.96
C ILE A 96 -1.81 -6.40 -3.27
N ALA A 97 -1.61 -7.66 -3.63
CA ALA A 97 -0.97 -8.08 -4.87
C ALA A 97 -1.86 -9.08 -5.62
N PHE A 98 -1.82 -8.99 -6.95
CA PHE A 98 -2.51 -9.91 -7.87
C PHE A 98 -1.46 -10.70 -8.62
N GLU A 99 -1.58 -12.03 -8.65
CA GLU A 99 -0.60 -12.91 -9.28
C GLU A 99 -0.67 -12.84 -10.82
N SER A 100 -1.89 -12.82 -11.35
CA SER A 100 -2.15 -12.71 -12.80
C SER A 100 -3.52 -12.11 -13.07
N LEU A 101 -3.64 -11.40 -14.18
CA LEU A 101 -4.92 -10.93 -14.68
C LEU A 101 -5.22 -11.68 -16.00
N PRO A 102 -6.47 -12.06 -16.24
CA PRO A 102 -6.85 -12.63 -17.53
C PRO A 102 -6.70 -11.57 -18.64
N GLU A 103 -6.13 -11.97 -19.76
CA GLU A 103 -6.02 -11.08 -20.92
C GLU A 103 -7.39 -10.78 -21.53
N LEU A 104 -8.31 -11.74 -21.46
CA LEU A 104 -9.66 -11.65 -21.97
C LEU A 104 -10.63 -12.39 -21.05
N ILE A 105 -11.81 -11.82 -20.85
CA ILE A 105 -12.96 -12.49 -20.25
C ILE A 105 -14.04 -12.61 -21.32
N MET A 106 -14.55 -13.81 -21.57
CA MET A 106 -15.64 -13.99 -22.54
C MET A 106 -16.86 -13.16 -22.14
N ALA A 107 -17.52 -12.56 -23.11
CA ALA A 107 -18.73 -11.76 -22.88
C ALA A 107 -19.78 -12.56 -22.10
N GLY A 108 -20.32 -11.98 -21.05
CA GLY A 108 -21.25 -12.61 -20.12
C GLY A 108 -20.62 -13.65 -19.16
N ALA A 109 -19.32 -13.89 -19.24
CA ALA A 109 -18.65 -14.84 -18.36
C ALA A 109 -18.10 -14.16 -17.10
N THR A 110 -17.82 -14.99 -16.09
CA THR A 110 -17.22 -14.58 -14.83
C THR A 110 -15.79 -15.12 -14.73
N ALA A 111 -14.88 -14.28 -14.26
CA ALA A 111 -13.50 -14.65 -13.95
C ALA A 111 -13.21 -14.43 -12.47
N GLU A 112 -12.44 -15.33 -11.87
CA GLU A 112 -11.94 -15.22 -10.51
C GLU A 112 -10.47 -14.80 -10.54
N ILE A 113 -10.12 -13.75 -9.83
CA ILE A 113 -8.79 -13.16 -9.82
C ILE A 113 -8.25 -13.25 -8.40
N PRO A 114 -7.35 -14.18 -8.12
CA PRO A 114 -6.76 -14.33 -6.80
C PRO A 114 -5.94 -13.10 -6.41
N PHE A 115 -5.98 -12.75 -5.14
CA PHE A 115 -5.10 -11.76 -4.54
C PHE A 115 -4.50 -12.25 -3.23
N VAL A 116 -3.34 -11.71 -2.91
CA VAL A 116 -2.63 -11.95 -1.64
C VAL A 116 -2.55 -10.63 -0.89
N LEU A 117 -2.73 -10.68 0.42
CA LEU A 117 -2.63 -9.55 1.32
C LEU A 117 -1.34 -9.62 2.12
N THR A 118 -0.74 -8.48 2.37
CA THR A 118 0.39 -8.34 3.27
C THR A 118 -0.02 -7.41 4.40
N GLY A 119 0.23 -7.85 5.64
CA GLY A 119 -0.01 -7.04 6.82
C GLY A 119 -1.47 -6.76 7.14
N ALA A 120 -2.42 -7.45 6.52
CA ALA A 120 -3.84 -7.38 6.86
C ALA A 120 -4.15 -8.11 8.17
N ASP A 121 -5.26 -7.78 8.79
CA ASP A 121 -5.80 -8.36 10.01
C ASP A 121 -7.32 -8.55 9.92
N ASP A 122 -7.98 -8.89 11.02
CA ASP A 122 -9.42 -9.14 11.10
C ASP A 122 -10.31 -7.89 10.86
N LYS A 123 -9.72 -6.68 10.91
CA LYS A 123 -10.41 -5.42 10.62
C LYS A 123 -10.25 -5.01 9.16
N SER A 124 -9.34 -5.65 8.45
CA SER A 124 -9.02 -5.31 7.08
C SER A 124 -10.13 -5.74 6.13
N VAL A 125 -10.48 -4.86 5.19
CA VAL A 125 -11.56 -5.05 4.24
C VAL A 125 -11.06 -4.82 2.83
N VAL A 126 -11.46 -5.68 1.91
CA VAL A 126 -11.26 -5.50 0.47
C VAL A 126 -12.61 -5.24 -0.18
N GLU A 127 -12.69 -4.17 -0.97
CA GLU A 127 -13.85 -3.84 -1.78
C GLU A 127 -13.48 -3.78 -3.25
N ALA A 128 -14.38 -4.25 -4.11
CA ALA A 128 -14.24 -4.19 -5.56
C ALA A 128 -15.39 -3.38 -6.15
N ILE A 129 -15.06 -2.37 -6.94
CA ILE A 129 -16.02 -1.46 -7.55
C ILE A 129 -15.82 -1.50 -9.06
N ALA A 130 -16.75 -2.10 -9.77
CA ALA A 130 -16.76 -2.08 -11.22
C ALA A 130 -17.40 -0.82 -11.77
N LYS A 131 -17.04 -0.45 -12.99
CA LYS A 131 -17.61 0.71 -13.69
C LYS A 131 -18.30 0.26 -14.98
N GLY A 132 -19.45 0.88 -15.27
CA GLY A 132 -20.27 0.55 -16.45
C GLY A 132 -21.08 -0.72 -16.22
N ASP A 133 -21.17 -1.55 -17.24
CA ASP A 133 -21.95 -2.80 -17.24
C ASP A 133 -21.15 -4.00 -16.73
N TRP A 134 -19.96 -3.76 -16.18
CA TRP A 134 -19.14 -4.76 -15.50
C TRP A 134 -19.60 -4.90 -14.05
N GLU A 135 -19.52 -6.11 -13.53
CA GLU A 135 -19.79 -6.37 -12.11
C GLU A 135 -18.51 -6.89 -11.44
N ALA A 136 -18.31 -6.54 -10.19
CA ALA A 136 -17.17 -7.02 -9.40
C ALA A 136 -17.55 -7.16 -7.94
N GLU A 137 -17.08 -8.25 -7.33
CA GLU A 137 -17.23 -8.54 -5.92
C GLU A 137 -15.89 -9.02 -5.34
N ALA A 138 -15.53 -8.56 -4.16
CA ALA A 138 -14.39 -9.05 -3.43
C ALA A 138 -14.82 -10.13 -2.42
N VAL A 139 -14.17 -11.28 -2.48
CA VAL A 139 -14.40 -12.40 -1.56
C VAL A 139 -13.11 -12.66 -0.81
N MET A 140 -13.11 -12.36 0.50
CA MET A 140 -11.98 -12.59 1.40
C MET A 140 -11.90 -14.08 1.76
N ASP A 141 -10.68 -14.60 1.86
CA ASP A 141 -10.37 -15.92 2.45
C ASP A 141 -9.39 -15.71 3.61
N GLY A 142 -9.96 -15.38 4.76
CA GLY A 142 -9.19 -14.99 5.94
C GLY A 142 -8.48 -13.65 5.78
N THR A 143 -7.32 -13.51 6.41
CA THR A 143 -6.51 -12.28 6.42
C THR A 143 -5.33 -12.31 5.44
N GLU A 144 -5.08 -13.45 4.78
CA GLU A 144 -3.93 -13.60 3.90
C GLU A 144 -4.24 -13.32 2.43
N GLY A 145 -5.53 -13.33 2.04
CA GLY A 145 -5.91 -13.08 0.66
C GLY A 145 -7.38 -13.34 0.37
N GLY A 146 -7.65 -13.63 -0.90
CA GLY A 146 -8.99 -13.92 -1.41
C GLY A 146 -9.03 -13.85 -2.94
N LYS A 147 -10.19 -13.51 -3.48
CA LYS A 147 -10.40 -13.35 -4.91
C LYS A 147 -11.33 -12.17 -5.22
N ILE A 148 -11.09 -11.52 -6.35
CA ILE A 148 -12.06 -10.64 -6.97
C ILE A 148 -12.82 -11.46 -8.03
N VAL A 149 -14.13 -11.51 -7.91
CA VAL A 149 -15.03 -12.12 -8.88
C VAL A 149 -15.49 -11.03 -9.82
N VAL A 150 -15.13 -11.12 -11.10
CA VAL A 150 -15.44 -10.10 -12.11
C VAL A 150 -16.34 -10.73 -13.17
N THR A 151 -17.48 -10.11 -13.44
CA THR A 151 -18.42 -10.52 -14.50
C THR A 151 -18.37 -9.52 -15.64
N ALA A 152 -18.08 -10.03 -16.84
CA ALA A 152 -18.07 -9.24 -18.05
C ALA A 152 -19.51 -8.98 -18.57
N PRO A 153 -19.77 -7.84 -19.23
CA PRO A 153 -21.03 -7.61 -19.92
C PRO A 153 -21.25 -8.60 -21.08
N ALA A 154 -22.50 -8.69 -21.57
CA ALA A 154 -22.86 -9.59 -22.67
C ALA A 154 -22.29 -9.19 -24.03
N GLU A 155 -21.74 -7.97 -24.14
CA GLU A 155 -21.12 -7.43 -25.35
C GLU A 155 -19.63 -7.17 -25.12
N SER A 156 -18.88 -7.06 -26.22
CA SER A 156 -17.48 -6.69 -26.17
C SER A 156 -17.29 -5.31 -25.54
N SER A 157 -16.41 -5.24 -24.56
CA SER A 157 -16.23 -4.03 -23.77
C SER A 157 -14.86 -4.00 -23.07
N THR A 158 -14.39 -2.80 -22.77
CA THR A 158 -13.27 -2.60 -21.85
C THR A 158 -13.78 -2.08 -20.52
N GLY A 159 -13.44 -2.76 -19.45
CA GLY A 159 -13.86 -2.45 -18.10
C GLY A 159 -12.74 -2.10 -17.17
N ARG A 160 -13.09 -1.40 -16.10
CA ARG A 160 -12.19 -1.10 -14.99
C ARG A 160 -12.85 -1.49 -13.67
N VAL A 161 -12.07 -2.17 -12.86
CA VAL A 161 -12.43 -2.50 -11.48
C VAL A 161 -11.45 -1.79 -10.56
N ILE A 162 -11.97 -0.98 -9.66
CA ILE A 162 -11.21 -0.35 -8.60
C ILE A 162 -11.28 -1.28 -7.39
N VAL A 163 -10.12 -1.71 -6.91
CA VAL A 163 -10.01 -2.51 -5.70
C VAL A 163 -9.44 -1.65 -4.60
N LEU A 164 -10.13 -1.58 -3.48
CA LEU A 164 -9.76 -0.86 -2.28
C LEU A 164 -9.43 -1.89 -1.19
N LEU A 165 -8.26 -1.77 -0.59
CA LEU A 165 -7.89 -2.47 0.64
C LEU A 165 -7.79 -1.44 1.76
N SER A 166 -8.57 -1.59 2.81
CA SER A 166 -8.51 -0.75 4.02
C SER A 166 -8.10 -1.58 5.23
N ASP A 167 -7.33 -0.99 6.15
CA ASP A 167 -7.01 -1.57 7.46
C ASP A 167 -8.10 -1.33 8.52
N GLY A 168 -9.20 -0.67 8.12
CA GLY A 168 -10.29 -0.28 9.01
C GLY A 168 -9.98 0.91 9.93
N GLU A 169 -8.79 1.48 9.86
CA GLU A 169 -8.35 2.59 10.72
C GLU A 169 -7.89 3.82 9.92
N SER A 170 -6.75 3.77 9.29
CA SER A 170 -6.12 4.96 8.69
C SER A 170 -5.47 4.72 7.33
N LYS A 171 -5.23 3.47 6.93
CA LYS A 171 -4.58 3.13 5.67
C LYS A 171 -5.58 2.61 4.66
N THR A 172 -5.50 3.12 3.45
CA THR A 172 -6.27 2.62 2.31
C THR A 172 -5.37 2.56 1.08
N ILE A 173 -5.36 1.42 0.43
CA ILE A 173 -4.64 1.19 -0.83
C ILE A 173 -5.67 1.01 -1.93
N MET A 174 -5.44 1.69 -3.06
CA MET A 174 -6.26 1.57 -4.25
C MET A 174 -5.45 0.95 -5.38
N LYS A 175 -6.02 -0.06 -6.02
CA LYS A 175 -5.52 -0.66 -7.27
C LYS A 175 -6.60 -0.53 -8.33
N THR A 176 -6.19 -0.30 -9.57
CA THR A 176 -7.09 -0.31 -10.73
C THR A 176 -6.71 -1.46 -11.62
N LEU A 177 -7.66 -2.36 -11.85
CA LEU A 177 -7.55 -3.48 -12.77
C LEU A 177 -8.31 -3.12 -14.05
N THR A 178 -7.75 -3.47 -15.21
CA THR A 178 -8.39 -3.23 -16.51
C THR A 178 -8.62 -4.58 -17.18
N PHE A 179 -9.81 -4.78 -17.71
CA PHE A 179 -10.24 -6.00 -18.36
C PHE A 179 -10.80 -5.70 -19.74
N VAL A 180 -10.72 -6.69 -20.61
CA VAL A 180 -11.34 -6.68 -21.92
C VAL A 180 -12.30 -7.86 -22.01
N SER A 181 -13.51 -7.65 -22.52
CA SER A 181 -14.41 -8.73 -22.89
C SER A 181 -14.58 -8.82 -24.38
N GLY A 182 -14.78 -10.03 -24.86
CA GLY A 182 -14.99 -10.30 -26.27
C GLY A 182 -15.92 -11.47 -26.51
N VAL A 183 -16.54 -11.50 -27.69
CA VAL A 183 -17.38 -12.59 -28.17
C VAL A 183 -16.56 -13.48 -29.11
N MET A 184 -16.67 -14.77 -28.92
CA MET A 184 -16.09 -15.74 -29.84
C MET A 184 -17.23 -16.51 -30.54
N ASN A 185 -17.33 -16.37 -31.85
CA ASN A 185 -18.30 -17.09 -32.66
C ASN A 185 -17.60 -18.20 -33.45
N VAL A 186 -18.13 -19.42 -33.33
CA VAL A 186 -17.71 -20.52 -34.20
C VAL A 186 -18.56 -20.46 -35.46
N THR A 187 -17.97 -20.04 -36.57
CA THR A 187 -18.67 -19.90 -37.85
C THR A 187 -18.93 -21.24 -38.52
N THR A 188 -18.09 -22.24 -38.18
CA THR A 188 -18.25 -23.62 -38.68
C THR A 188 -18.69 -24.54 -37.56
N GLN A 189 -19.97 -24.90 -37.49
CA GLN A 189 -20.53 -25.71 -36.41
C GLN A 189 -20.39 -27.23 -36.60
N SER A 190 -20.17 -27.70 -37.84
CA SER A 190 -19.91 -29.11 -38.12
C SER A 190 -19.07 -29.30 -39.39
N GLN A 191 -18.19 -30.28 -39.38
CA GLN A 191 -17.45 -30.75 -40.54
C GLN A 191 -17.42 -32.27 -40.54
N GLU A 192 -17.50 -32.87 -41.75
CA GLU A 192 -17.34 -34.29 -41.91
C GLU A 192 -15.88 -34.61 -42.29
N ALA A 193 -15.27 -35.53 -41.56
CA ALA A 193 -13.98 -36.10 -41.91
C ALA A 193 -14.13 -37.39 -42.68
N ALA A 194 -13.30 -37.60 -43.72
CA ALA A 194 -13.28 -38.85 -44.46
C ALA A 194 -12.87 -40.02 -43.55
N ALA A 195 -13.47 -41.19 -43.77
CA ALA A 195 -13.23 -42.38 -42.95
C ALA A 195 -11.76 -42.89 -42.97
N VAL A 196 -10.97 -42.46 -43.93
CA VAL A 196 -9.53 -42.80 -44.07
C VAL A 196 -8.58 -41.75 -43.46
N GLY A 197 -9.09 -40.84 -42.72
CA GLY A 197 -8.33 -39.69 -42.12
C GLY A 197 -8.41 -38.47 -43.02
N GLY A 198 -8.40 -37.32 -42.39
CA GLY A 198 -8.45 -36.00 -43.01
C GLY A 198 -8.22 -34.90 -42.00
N THR A 199 -7.94 -33.68 -42.49
CA THR A 199 -7.85 -32.49 -41.64
C THR A 199 -9.23 -31.86 -41.57
N VAL A 200 -9.65 -31.52 -40.36
CA VAL A 200 -10.85 -30.72 -40.07
C VAL A 200 -10.38 -29.35 -39.63
N SER A 201 -10.90 -28.29 -40.25
CA SER A 201 -10.58 -26.92 -39.92
C SER A 201 -11.83 -26.20 -39.42
N PHE A 202 -11.70 -25.41 -38.41
CA PHE A 202 -12.76 -24.56 -37.89
C PHE A 202 -12.36 -23.11 -38.08
N GLU A 203 -13.30 -22.28 -38.52
CA GLU A 203 -13.13 -20.84 -38.55
C GLU A 203 -13.75 -20.24 -37.27
N LEU A 204 -12.98 -19.40 -36.65
CA LEU A 204 -13.36 -18.62 -35.46
C LEU A 204 -13.35 -17.16 -35.81
N GLU A 205 -14.44 -16.48 -35.56
CA GLU A 205 -14.51 -15.01 -35.58
C GLU A 205 -14.51 -14.50 -34.16
N THR A 206 -13.69 -13.49 -33.92
CA THR A 206 -13.62 -12.75 -32.63
C THR A 206 -13.81 -11.27 -32.92
N ASP A 207 -14.41 -10.56 -32.00
CA ASP A 207 -14.62 -9.12 -32.04
C ASP A 207 -13.63 -8.36 -31.11
N LEU A 208 -12.43 -8.90 -30.99
CA LEU A 208 -11.34 -8.38 -30.16
C LEU A 208 -10.65 -7.19 -30.81
#